data_05c359e798e27c76cf3f29c0d3257202
#
_entry.id   05c359e798e27c76cf3f29c0d3257202
#
_cell.length_a   1.000
_cell.length_b   1.000
_cell.length_c   1.000
_cell.angle_alpha   90.00
_cell.angle_beta   90.00
_cell.angle_gamma   90.00
#
_symmetry.space_group_name_H-M   'P 1'
#
loop_
_entity.id
_entity.type
_entity.pdbx_description
1 polymer ?
#
loop_
_entity_poly.entity_id
_entity_poly.type
_entity_poly.pdbx_seq_one_letter_code
_entity_poly.pdbx_strand_id
1 'polypeptide(L)'
;MSRLKTGLKVSAWVAIFIVAVVYLQRYGIAPLQSAVNDMGIWAPLGLFLLRGVSIILPALPSSVYSLLAGSLLGFKAGYLTIILSDLVFCSAAFFIARRWGRGPVSRLVGASAMKRIDGFSKNQLEGNFFLMTGLLMTGLFDFLSYAIGISRTHWRLFLPALLISVLISDSILVAVGAGAAQGASLTLGLALLAMFALATVTGLLKRKSSTASETPAP
;
A
#
# COMPACT_ATOMS: atom_id res chain seq x y z
N MET A 1 -17.72 -4.37 26.05
CA MET A 1 -17.39 -2.97 25.69
C MET A 1 -16.40 -2.81 24.51
N SER A 2 -15.47 -3.72 24.26
CA SER A 2 -14.50 -3.62 23.15
C SER A 2 -15.11 -3.81 21.75
N ARG A 3 -16.08 -4.72 21.61
CA ARG A 3 -16.75 -4.98 20.32
C ARG A 3 -17.59 -3.80 19.81
N LEU A 4 -18.24 -3.05 20.73
CA LEU A 4 -19.03 -1.86 20.39
C LEU A 4 -18.15 -0.72 19.88
N LYS A 5 -16.99 -0.49 20.54
CA LYS A 5 -16.01 0.53 20.12
C LYS A 5 -15.35 0.21 18.76
N THR A 6 -15.16 -1.08 18.46
CA THR A 6 -14.63 -1.51 17.16
C THR A 6 -15.69 -1.36 16.06
N GLY A 7 -16.96 -1.71 16.35
CA GLY A 7 -18.07 -1.49 15.41
C GLY A 7 -18.26 -0.01 15.09
N LEU A 8 -18.21 0.86 16.09
CA LEU A 8 -18.35 2.31 15.91
C LEU A 8 -17.19 2.90 15.09
N LYS A 9 -15.96 2.43 15.27
CA LYS A 9 -14.82 2.84 14.44
C LYS A 9 -14.97 2.41 12.99
N VAL A 10 -15.39 1.16 12.76
CA VAL A 10 -15.60 0.64 11.40
C VAL A 10 -16.75 1.40 10.71
N SER A 11 -17.87 1.65 11.40
CA SER A 11 -18.98 2.42 10.83
C SER A 11 -18.58 3.88 10.51
N ALA A 12 -17.77 4.52 11.35
CA ALA A 12 -17.25 5.86 11.10
C ALA A 12 -16.33 5.88 9.85
N TRP A 13 -15.45 4.92 9.70
CA TRP A 13 -14.60 4.79 8.51
C TRP A 13 -15.41 4.52 7.24
N VAL A 14 -16.43 3.67 7.32
CA VAL A 14 -17.35 3.39 6.20
C VAL A 14 -18.14 4.64 5.85
N ALA A 15 -18.64 5.39 6.83
CA ALA A 15 -19.36 6.64 6.60
C ALA A 15 -18.46 7.71 5.92
N ILE A 16 -17.23 7.90 6.40
CA ILE A 16 -16.24 8.81 5.79
C ILE A 16 -15.97 8.39 4.34
N PHE A 17 -15.81 7.08 4.10
CA PHE A 17 -15.57 6.57 2.77
C PHE A 17 -16.75 6.78 1.84
N ILE A 18 -17.98 6.53 2.29
CA ILE A 18 -19.21 6.80 1.53
C ILE A 18 -19.33 8.28 1.19
N VAL A 19 -19.08 9.17 2.17
CA VAL A 19 -19.09 10.61 1.95
C VAL A 19 -18.05 11.04 0.91
N ALA A 20 -16.84 10.48 0.98
CA ALA A 20 -15.79 10.75 -0.01
C ALA A 20 -16.18 10.27 -1.41
N VAL A 21 -16.77 9.07 -1.54
CA VAL A 21 -17.27 8.55 -2.83
C VAL A 21 -18.41 9.40 -3.37
N VAL A 22 -19.37 9.77 -2.55
CA VAL A 22 -20.50 10.64 -2.96
C VAL A 22 -19.99 12.03 -3.38
N TYR A 23 -19.01 12.58 -2.65
CA TYR A 23 -18.37 13.84 -3.00
C TYR A 23 -17.69 13.75 -4.37
N LEU A 24 -16.90 12.69 -4.60
CA LEU A 24 -16.23 12.44 -5.88
C LEU A 24 -17.22 12.22 -7.03
N GLN A 25 -18.37 11.58 -6.76
CA GLN A 25 -19.41 11.40 -7.77
C GLN A 25 -20.15 12.71 -8.11
N ARG A 26 -20.35 13.58 -7.14
CA ARG A 26 -21.07 14.85 -7.34
C ARG A 26 -20.22 15.94 -7.97
N TYR A 27 -18.99 16.07 -7.54
CA TYR A 27 -18.09 17.17 -7.90
C TYR A 27 -16.95 16.73 -8.84
N GLY A 28 -16.80 15.42 -9.04
CA GLY A 28 -15.66 14.87 -9.77
C GLY A 28 -14.35 15.08 -9.02
N ILE A 29 -13.25 14.82 -9.69
CA ILE A 29 -11.90 15.06 -9.16
C ILE A 29 -11.32 16.41 -9.63
N ALA A 30 -12.03 17.13 -10.51
CA ALA A 30 -11.57 18.38 -11.08
C ALA A 30 -11.22 19.47 -10.02
N PRO A 31 -12.02 19.69 -8.95
CA PRO A 31 -11.64 20.64 -7.91
C PRO A 31 -10.37 20.25 -7.15
N LEU A 32 -10.16 18.93 -6.97
CA LEU A 32 -8.96 18.42 -6.33
C LEU A 32 -7.73 18.59 -7.25
N GLN A 33 -7.91 18.32 -8.55
CA GLN A 33 -6.85 18.53 -9.54
C GLN A 33 -6.46 19.99 -9.67
N SER A 34 -7.42 20.94 -9.68
CA SER A 34 -7.11 22.37 -9.70
C SER A 34 -6.29 22.77 -8.47
N ALA A 35 -6.71 22.38 -7.27
CA ALA A 35 -5.98 22.66 -6.04
C ALA A 35 -4.55 22.06 -6.06
N VAL A 36 -4.40 20.84 -6.59
CA VAL A 36 -3.09 20.18 -6.74
C VAL A 36 -2.22 20.91 -7.78
N ASN A 37 -2.81 21.36 -8.89
CA ASN A 37 -2.10 22.13 -9.91
C ASN A 37 -1.62 23.47 -9.39
N ASP A 38 -2.43 24.14 -8.54
CA ASP A 38 -2.07 25.40 -7.90
C ASP A 38 -0.89 25.26 -6.93
N MET A 39 -0.72 24.07 -6.35
CA MET A 39 0.44 23.73 -5.50
C MET A 39 1.75 23.55 -6.30
N GLY A 40 1.70 23.41 -7.63
CA GLY A 40 2.86 23.22 -8.47
C GLY A 40 3.74 22.05 -8.01
N ILE A 41 5.05 22.29 -7.81
CA ILE A 41 6.02 21.26 -7.40
C ILE A 41 5.79 20.71 -6.00
N TRP A 42 5.05 21.41 -5.15
CA TRP A 42 4.74 20.95 -3.80
C TRP A 42 3.79 19.76 -3.77
N ALA A 43 2.93 19.62 -4.78
CA ALA A 43 2.00 18.50 -4.87
C ALA A 43 2.71 17.14 -5.07
N PRO A 44 3.60 16.95 -6.06
CA PRO A 44 4.37 15.71 -6.18
C PRO A 44 5.26 15.47 -4.95
N LEU A 45 5.87 16.53 -4.38
CA LEU A 45 6.70 16.40 -3.18
C LEU A 45 5.87 15.97 -1.96
N GLY A 46 4.70 16.55 -1.76
CA GLY A 46 3.77 16.15 -0.70
C GLY A 46 3.35 14.69 -0.83
N LEU A 47 3.01 14.25 -2.04
CA LEU A 47 2.65 12.86 -2.31
C LEU A 47 3.84 11.89 -2.12
N PHE A 48 5.04 12.29 -2.56
CA PHE A 48 6.29 11.56 -2.33
C PHE A 48 6.54 11.31 -0.83
N LEU A 49 6.43 12.34 -0.02
CA LEU A 49 6.63 12.24 1.44
C LEU A 49 5.51 11.42 2.10
N LEU A 50 4.25 11.65 1.73
CA LEU A 50 3.11 10.91 2.25
C LEU A 50 3.23 9.41 1.95
N ARG A 51 3.62 9.07 0.73
CA ARG A 51 3.92 7.69 0.32
C ARG A 51 5.07 7.12 1.14
N GLY A 52 6.14 7.88 1.33
CA GLY A 52 7.29 7.49 2.14
C GLY A 52 6.92 7.17 3.58
N VAL A 53 6.13 8.04 4.22
CA VAL A 53 5.61 7.78 5.58
C VAL A 53 4.78 6.50 5.61
N SER A 54 3.95 6.25 4.59
CA SER A 54 3.14 5.04 4.49
C SER A 54 3.96 3.76 4.33
N ILE A 55 5.12 3.82 3.67
CA ILE A 55 6.04 2.67 3.55
C ILE A 55 6.72 2.40 4.89
N ILE A 56 7.18 3.44 5.57
CA ILE A 56 7.83 3.31 6.87
C ILE A 56 6.84 2.82 7.94
N LEU A 57 5.61 3.35 7.91
CA LEU A 57 4.52 2.98 8.81
C LEU A 57 3.38 2.36 7.98
N PRO A 58 3.44 1.05 7.66
CA PRO A 58 2.51 0.43 6.72
C PRO A 58 1.05 0.51 7.21
N ALA A 59 0.35 1.57 6.82
CA ALA A 59 -1.02 1.87 7.26
C ALA A 59 -2.06 1.58 6.18
N LEU A 60 -1.76 1.93 4.93
CA LEU A 60 -2.65 1.79 3.78
C LEU A 60 -2.00 0.97 2.67
N PRO A 61 -2.79 0.27 1.83
CA PRO A 61 -2.27 -0.42 0.65
C PRO A 61 -1.58 0.54 -0.32
N SER A 62 -0.44 0.15 -0.86
CA SER A 62 0.35 0.93 -1.83
C SER A 62 -0.45 1.34 -3.06
N SER A 63 -1.33 0.48 -3.54
CA SER A 63 -2.20 0.71 -4.69
C SER A 63 -3.05 1.97 -4.61
N VAL A 64 -3.46 2.39 -3.40
CA VAL A 64 -4.23 3.63 -3.20
C VAL A 64 -3.41 4.85 -3.60
N TYR A 65 -2.14 4.89 -3.23
CA TYR A 65 -1.25 6.00 -3.55
C TYR A 65 -0.94 6.09 -5.04
N SER A 66 -0.73 4.94 -5.69
CA SER A 66 -0.47 4.89 -7.15
C SER A 66 -1.68 5.36 -7.95
N LEU A 67 -2.91 4.96 -7.54
CA LEU A 67 -4.14 5.46 -8.14
C LEU A 67 -4.33 6.97 -7.92
N LEU A 68 -4.10 7.46 -6.70
CA LEU A 68 -4.19 8.89 -6.37
C LEU A 68 -3.14 9.69 -7.15
N ALA A 69 -1.92 9.21 -7.25
CA ALA A 69 -0.87 9.86 -8.03
C ALA A 69 -1.29 10.04 -9.49
N GLY A 70 -1.80 8.97 -10.11
CA GLY A 70 -2.29 9.02 -11.49
C GLY A 70 -3.46 9.98 -11.66
N SER A 71 -4.43 9.95 -10.74
CA SER A 71 -5.63 10.79 -10.84
C SER A 71 -5.36 12.27 -10.58
N LEU A 72 -4.45 12.61 -9.69
CA LEU A 72 -4.18 14.00 -9.27
C LEU A 72 -3.07 14.66 -10.09
N LEU A 73 -1.98 13.93 -10.38
CA LEU A 73 -0.80 14.46 -11.07
C LEU A 73 -0.73 14.07 -12.56
N GLY A 74 -1.66 13.21 -13.00
CA GLY A 74 -1.59 12.59 -14.31
C GLY A 74 -0.54 11.48 -14.38
N PHE A 75 -0.47 10.79 -15.54
CA PHE A 75 0.39 9.60 -15.67
C PHE A 75 1.88 9.92 -15.46
N LYS A 76 2.43 10.89 -16.19
CA LYS A 76 3.89 11.15 -16.19
C LYS A 76 4.40 11.57 -14.81
N ALA A 77 3.81 12.63 -14.23
CA ALA A 77 4.26 13.16 -12.94
C ALA A 77 3.93 12.19 -11.80
N GLY A 78 2.74 11.59 -11.81
CA GLY A 78 2.33 10.60 -10.82
C GLY A 78 3.23 9.37 -10.82
N TYR A 79 3.53 8.83 -12.00
CA TYR A 79 4.38 7.65 -12.15
C TYR A 79 5.80 7.90 -11.64
N LEU A 80 6.42 9.01 -12.04
CA LEU A 80 7.76 9.37 -11.55
C LEU A 80 7.77 9.57 -10.03
N THR A 81 6.76 10.24 -9.48
CA THR A 81 6.65 10.48 -8.03
C THR A 81 6.57 9.17 -7.25
N ILE A 82 5.72 8.23 -7.69
CA ILE A 82 5.55 6.94 -7.01
C ILE A 82 6.81 6.08 -7.13
N ILE A 83 7.39 5.95 -8.32
CA ILE A 83 8.63 5.17 -8.51
C ILE A 83 9.74 5.69 -7.61
N LEU A 84 9.98 7.00 -7.63
CA LEU A 84 11.05 7.58 -6.79
C LEU A 84 10.78 7.36 -5.31
N SER A 85 9.52 7.54 -4.87
CA SER A 85 9.14 7.28 -3.48
C SER A 85 9.35 5.82 -3.10
N ASP A 86 8.86 4.89 -3.90
CA ASP A 86 8.96 3.46 -3.60
C ASP A 86 10.42 2.99 -3.62
N LEU A 87 11.23 3.42 -4.58
CA LEU A 87 12.66 3.08 -4.60
C LEU A 87 13.40 3.61 -3.38
N VAL A 88 13.17 4.86 -3.01
CA VAL A 88 13.85 5.48 -1.87
C VAL A 88 13.39 4.85 -0.55
N PHE A 89 12.09 4.81 -0.29
CA PHE A 89 11.58 4.41 1.02
C PHE A 89 11.53 2.89 1.22
N CYS A 90 11.30 2.09 0.19
CA CYS A 90 11.44 0.63 0.28
C CYS A 90 12.91 0.22 0.48
N SER A 91 13.85 0.92 -0.17
CA SER A 91 15.28 0.71 0.09
C SER A 91 15.63 1.11 1.53
N ALA A 92 15.12 2.23 2.01
CA ALA A 92 15.30 2.66 3.40
C ALA A 92 14.74 1.62 4.37
N ALA A 93 13.52 1.12 4.13
CA ALA A 93 12.89 0.07 4.94
C ALA A 93 13.73 -1.22 4.97
N PHE A 94 14.27 -1.63 3.81
CA PHE A 94 15.20 -2.76 3.70
C PHE A 94 16.46 -2.54 4.57
N PHE A 95 17.13 -1.39 4.44
CA PHE A 95 18.36 -1.12 5.19
C PHE A 95 18.09 -0.95 6.69
N ILE A 96 16.98 -0.34 7.08
CA ILE A 96 16.52 -0.26 8.48
C ILE A 96 16.37 -1.67 9.06
N ALA A 97 15.65 -2.55 8.35
CA ALA A 97 15.46 -3.92 8.77
C ALA A 97 16.78 -4.71 8.82
N ARG A 98 17.65 -4.50 7.85
CA ARG A 98 18.99 -5.12 7.80
C ARG A 98 19.89 -4.70 8.95
N ARG A 99 19.87 -3.43 9.29
CA ARG A 99 20.78 -2.86 10.30
C ARG A 99 20.29 -3.11 11.73
N TRP A 100 18.99 -2.99 11.95
CA TRP A 100 18.40 -3.04 13.28
C TRP A 100 17.78 -4.39 13.63
N GLY A 101 17.45 -5.20 12.63
CA GLY A 101 16.86 -6.51 12.82
C GLY A 101 15.39 -6.47 13.25
N ARG A 102 14.88 -7.62 13.65
CA ARG A 102 13.45 -7.84 13.91
C ARG A 102 12.89 -7.03 15.10
N GLY A 103 13.66 -6.87 16.17
CA GLY A 103 13.18 -6.21 17.40
C GLY A 103 12.77 -4.76 17.18
N PRO A 104 13.65 -3.87 16.74
CA PRO A 104 13.32 -2.48 16.41
C PRO A 104 12.29 -2.35 15.31
N VAL A 105 12.34 -3.19 14.26
CA VAL A 105 11.33 -3.19 13.18
C VAL A 105 9.94 -3.48 13.76
N SER A 106 9.79 -4.44 14.67
CA SER A 106 8.50 -4.76 15.27
C SER A 106 7.91 -3.60 16.10
N ARG A 107 8.77 -2.78 16.70
CA ARG A 107 8.34 -1.56 17.42
C ARG A 107 7.91 -0.46 16.45
N LEU A 108 8.60 -0.33 15.31
CA LEU A 108 8.31 0.68 14.30
C LEU A 108 7.01 0.40 13.55
N VAL A 109 6.86 -0.83 13.00
CA VAL A 109 5.73 -1.19 12.15
C VAL A 109 4.52 -1.70 12.95
N GLY A 110 4.71 -2.06 14.21
CA GLY A 110 3.68 -2.61 15.09
C GLY A 110 3.44 -4.12 14.90
N ALA A 111 2.75 -4.72 15.89
CA ALA A 111 2.56 -6.18 15.95
C ALA A 111 1.79 -6.76 14.76
N SER A 112 0.78 -6.05 14.25
CA SER A 112 -0.03 -6.51 13.11
C SER A 112 0.76 -6.58 11.80
N ALA A 113 1.59 -5.56 11.52
CA ALA A 113 2.45 -5.55 10.36
C ALA A 113 3.58 -6.58 10.51
N MET A 114 4.16 -6.71 11.70
CA MET A 114 5.19 -7.70 11.98
C MET A 114 4.70 -9.13 11.75
N LYS A 115 3.45 -9.45 12.11
CA LYS A 115 2.86 -10.76 11.84
C LYS A 115 2.75 -11.05 10.33
N ARG A 116 2.54 -10.03 9.50
CA ARG A 116 2.54 -10.19 8.03
C ARG A 116 3.96 -10.40 7.51
N ILE A 117 4.93 -9.64 8.00
CA ILE A 117 6.35 -9.79 7.68
C ILE A 117 6.84 -11.20 8.01
N ASP A 118 6.52 -11.71 9.20
CA ASP A 118 6.88 -13.05 9.64
C ASP A 118 6.18 -14.17 8.83
N GLY A 119 5.04 -13.86 8.20
CA GLY A 119 4.30 -14.80 7.35
C GLY A 119 5.00 -15.08 6.01
N PHE A 120 5.95 -14.24 5.60
CA PHE A 120 6.77 -14.52 4.42
C PHE A 120 7.89 -15.50 4.81
N SER A 121 7.85 -16.68 4.22
CA SER A 121 8.86 -17.72 4.48
C SER A 121 10.25 -17.25 4.06
N LYS A 122 11.24 -17.43 4.94
CA LYS A 122 12.65 -17.16 4.61
C LYS A 122 13.09 -17.90 3.36
N ASN A 123 12.65 -19.15 3.21
CA ASN A 123 13.01 -19.99 2.05
C ASN A 123 12.44 -19.44 0.71
N GLN A 124 11.35 -18.67 0.75
CA GLN A 124 10.77 -18.06 -0.43
C GLN A 124 11.49 -16.76 -0.84
N LEU A 125 12.16 -16.10 0.11
CA LEU A 125 12.83 -14.82 -0.11
C LEU A 125 14.33 -14.97 -0.33
N GLU A 126 14.93 -16.07 0.17
CA GLU A 126 16.38 -16.31 0.09
C GLU A 126 16.75 -17.01 -1.20
N GLY A 127 17.51 -16.34 -2.07
CA GLY A 127 18.18 -16.95 -3.22
C GLY A 127 17.38 -17.06 -4.51
N ASN A 128 16.07 -16.79 -4.52
CA ASN A 128 15.27 -16.85 -5.76
C ASN A 128 14.82 -15.46 -6.19
N PHE A 129 15.57 -14.87 -7.15
CA PHE A 129 15.29 -13.54 -7.71
C PHE A 129 13.89 -13.44 -8.33
N PHE A 130 13.47 -14.44 -9.10
CA PHE A 130 12.18 -14.42 -9.80
C PHE A 130 11.01 -14.49 -8.82
N LEU A 131 11.11 -15.35 -7.80
CA LEU A 131 10.08 -15.48 -6.78
C LEU A 131 9.97 -14.20 -5.94
N MET A 132 11.11 -13.61 -5.57
CA MET A 132 11.15 -12.34 -4.85
C MET A 132 10.53 -11.20 -5.66
N THR A 133 10.87 -11.10 -6.96
CA THR A 133 10.30 -10.13 -7.88
C THR A 133 8.79 -10.33 -8.02
N GLY A 134 8.34 -11.56 -8.23
CA GLY A 134 6.91 -11.90 -8.31
C GLY A 134 6.14 -11.54 -7.03
N LEU A 135 6.72 -11.79 -5.86
CA LEU A 135 6.13 -11.40 -4.59
C LEU A 135 6.05 -9.87 -4.44
N LEU A 136 7.10 -9.15 -4.82
CA LEU A 136 7.08 -7.68 -4.84
C LEU A 136 6.00 -7.16 -5.78
N MET A 137 5.79 -7.77 -6.95
CA MET A 137 4.71 -7.39 -7.89
C MET A 137 3.29 -7.52 -7.33
N THR A 138 3.09 -8.25 -6.22
CA THR A 138 1.77 -8.32 -5.55
C THR A 138 1.33 -7.01 -4.91
N GLY A 139 2.15 -5.96 -4.93
CA GLY A 139 1.86 -4.66 -4.32
C GLY A 139 2.09 -4.62 -2.81
N LEU A 140 2.75 -5.61 -2.24
CA LEU A 140 3.09 -5.67 -0.82
C LEU A 140 4.52 -5.18 -0.55
N PHE A 141 5.00 -4.23 -1.34
CA PHE A 141 6.36 -3.69 -1.25
C PHE A 141 6.75 -3.29 0.17
N ASP A 142 5.83 -2.64 0.89
CA ASP A 142 6.03 -2.08 2.22
C ASP A 142 6.44 -3.16 3.23
N PHE A 143 5.72 -4.30 3.24
CA PHE A 143 6.01 -5.41 4.15
C PHE A 143 7.17 -6.27 3.66
N LEU A 144 7.26 -6.50 2.35
CA LEU A 144 8.29 -7.34 1.75
C LEU A 144 9.68 -6.70 1.86
N SER A 145 9.80 -5.38 1.75
CA SER A 145 11.07 -4.68 1.95
C SER A 145 11.64 -4.92 3.34
N TYR A 146 10.81 -4.89 4.37
CA TYR A 146 11.22 -5.26 5.74
C TYR A 146 11.54 -6.75 5.86
N ALA A 147 10.70 -7.64 5.30
CA ALA A 147 10.90 -9.09 5.36
C ALA A 147 12.22 -9.51 4.70
N ILE A 148 12.49 -8.98 3.49
CA ILE A 148 13.72 -9.24 2.75
C ILE A 148 14.92 -8.61 3.48
N GLY A 149 14.74 -7.43 4.10
CA GLY A 149 15.77 -6.79 4.92
C GLY A 149 16.19 -7.64 6.12
N ILE A 150 15.24 -8.30 6.80
CA ILE A 150 15.52 -9.22 7.93
C ILE A 150 16.13 -10.54 7.45
N SER A 151 15.82 -10.99 6.22
CA SER A 151 16.37 -12.21 5.64
C SER A 151 17.85 -12.06 5.29
N ARG A 152 18.51 -13.15 4.81
CA ARG A 152 19.91 -13.10 4.36
C ARG A 152 20.09 -12.58 2.94
N THR A 153 19.02 -12.16 2.26
CA THR A 153 19.06 -11.70 0.88
C THR A 153 19.97 -10.48 0.72
N HIS A 154 20.86 -10.54 -0.28
CA HIS A 154 21.79 -9.44 -0.53
C HIS A 154 21.08 -8.25 -1.21
N TRP A 155 21.44 -7.02 -0.86
CA TRP A 155 20.86 -5.80 -1.43
C TRP A 155 20.97 -5.71 -2.96
N ARG A 156 22.04 -6.30 -3.55
CA ARG A 156 22.26 -6.37 -5.01
C ARG A 156 21.22 -7.21 -5.75
N LEU A 157 20.53 -8.11 -5.06
CA LEU A 157 19.38 -8.85 -5.60
C LEU A 157 18.07 -8.14 -5.35
N PHE A 158 17.95 -7.49 -4.17
CA PHE A 158 16.73 -6.78 -3.79
C PHE A 158 16.46 -5.55 -4.65
N LEU A 159 17.46 -4.67 -4.88
CA LEU A 159 17.27 -3.43 -5.63
C LEU A 159 16.80 -3.65 -7.07
N PRO A 160 17.39 -4.54 -7.89
CA PRO A 160 16.87 -4.82 -9.22
C PRO A 160 15.47 -5.44 -9.21
N ALA A 161 15.19 -6.34 -8.26
CA ALA A 161 13.86 -6.93 -8.11
C ALA A 161 12.81 -5.88 -7.74
N LEU A 162 13.14 -4.98 -6.83
CA LEU A 162 12.29 -3.84 -6.46
C LEU A 162 12.05 -2.94 -7.67
N LEU A 163 13.11 -2.55 -8.38
CA LEU A 163 13.01 -1.67 -9.55
C LEU A 163 12.07 -2.26 -10.61
N ILE A 164 12.27 -3.51 -11.01
CA ILE A 164 11.42 -4.18 -12.00
C ILE A 164 9.98 -4.25 -11.51
N SER A 165 9.77 -4.61 -10.25
CA SER A 165 8.44 -4.75 -9.68
C SER A 165 7.68 -3.42 -9.63
N VAL A 166 8.33 -2.35 -9.18
CA VAL A 166 7.75 -1.00 -9.11
C VAL A 166 7.44 -0.47 -10.51
N LEU A 167 8.38 -0.61 -11.46
CA LEU A 167 8.18 -0.17 -12.85
C LEU A 167 6.96 -0.82 -13.50
N ILE A 168 6.72 -2.10 -13.26
CA ILE A 168 5.61 -2.83 -13.90
C ILE A 168 4.30 -2.59 -13.12
N SER A 169 4.30 -2.82 -11.80
CA SER A 169 3.07 -2.79 -11.01
C SER A 169 2.48 -1.39 -10.90
N ASP A 170 3.30 -0.37 -10.64
CA ASP A 170 2.80 0.98 -10.45
C ASP A 170 2.43 1.65 -11.77
N SER A 171 3.06 1.26 -12.90
CA SER A 171 2.65 1.78 -14.22
C SER A 171 1.17 1.50 -14.51
N ILE A 172 0.71 0.29 -14.19
CA ILE A 172 -0.69 -0.12 -14.40
C ILE A 172 -1.62 0.68 -13.50
N LEU A 173 -1.30 0.78 -12.20
CA LEU A 173 -2.15 1.46 -11.23
C LEU A 173 -2.21 2.97 -11.47
N VAL A 174 -1.08 3.60 -11.78
CA VAL A 174 -1.01 5.02 -12.12
C VAL A 174 -1.74 5.31 -13.43
N ALA A 175 -1.61 4.43 -14.45
CA ALA A 175 -2.34 4.56 -15.71
C ALA A 175 -3.86 4.47 -15.51
N VAL A 176 -4.32 3.54 -14.68
CA VAL A 176 -5.74 3.42 -14.30
C VAL A 176 -6.20 4.68 -13.57
N GLY A 177 -5.40 5.21 -12.64
CA GLY A 177 -5.69 6.47 -11.94
C GLY A 177 -5.78 7.66 -12.90
N ALA A 178 -4.84 7.79 -13.83
CA ALA A 178 -4.81 8.87 -14.82
C ALA A 178 -5.96 8.78 -15.84
N GLY A 179 -6.30 7.57 -16.30
CA GLY A 179 -7.43 7.34 -17.21
C GLY A 179 -8.78 7.62 -16.56
N ALA A 180 -8.92 7.28 -15.29
CA ALA A 180 -10.13 7.58 -14.53
C ALA A 180 -10.37 9.08 -14.34
N ALA A 181 -9.31 9.89 -14.33
CA ALA A 181 -9.39 11.35 -14.27
C ALA A 181 -9.96 11.98 -15.55
N GLN A 182 -9.79 11.31 -16.70
CA GLN A 182 -10.17 11.82 -18.02
C GLN A 182 -11.64 11.55 -18.42
N GLY A 183 -12.48 11.10 -17.51
CA GLY A 183 -13.91 10.91 -17.81
C GLY A 183 -14.55 9.68 -17.14
N ALA A 184 -13.80 8.91 -16.43
CA ALA A 184 -14.27 7.69 -15.78
C ALA A 184 -14.30 7.82 -14.24
N SER A 185 -14.83 8.93 -13.73
CA SER A 185 -15.01 9.13 -12.28
C SER A 185 -15.78 7.96 -11.63
N LEU A 186 -16.68 7.35 -12.40
CA LEU A 186 -17.41 6.15 -11.97
C LEU A 186 -16.50 4.93 -11.82
N THR A 187 -15.57 4.71 -12.75
CA THR A 187 -14.65 3.56 -12.71
C THR A 187 -13.62 3.70 -11.59
N LEU A 188 -13.18 4.91 -11.29
CA LEU A 188 -12.28 5.16 -10.13
C LEU A 188 -13.01 4.92 -8.81
N GLY A 189 -14.23 5.42 -8.69
CA GLY A 189 -15.09 5.16 -7.53
C GLY A 189 -15.37 3.66 -7.35
N LEU A 190 -15.69 2.94 -8.43
CA LEU A 190 -15.91 1.50 -8.41
C LEU A 190 -14.64 0.71 -8.10
N ALA A 191 -13.47 1.10 -8.65
CA ALA A 191 -12.20 0.45 -8.35
C ALA A 191 -11.79 0.63 -6.89
N LEU A 192 -11.94 1.83 -6.33
CA LEU A 192 -11.69 2.09 -4.91
C LEU A 192 -12.68 1.35 -4.02
N LEU A 193 -13.98 1.30 -4.40
CA LEU A 193 -15.01 0.52 -3.71
C LEU A 193 -14.69 -0.98 -3.73
N ALA A 194 -14.31 -1.52 -4.88
CA ALA A 194 -13.96 -2.94 -5.03
C ALA A 194 -12.73 -3.29 -4.17
N MET A 195 -11.70 -2.45 -4.17
CA MET A 195 -10.51 -2.66 -3.32
C MET A 195 -10.84 -2.58 -1.83
N PHE A 196 -11.66 -1.62 -1.42
CA PHE A 196 -12.06 -1.48 -0.02
C PHE A 196 -12.98 -2.64 0.41
N ALA A 197 -13.92 -3.06 -0.44
CA ALA A 197 -14.76 -4.23 -0.22
C ALA A 197 -13.93 -5.50 -0.10
N LEU A 198 -12.95 -5.71 -1.00
CA LEU A 198 -12.04 -6.85 -0.95
C LEU A 198 -11.19 -6.86 0.34
N ALA A 199 -10.66 -5.71 0.73
CA ALA A 199 -9.89 -5.56 1.97
C ALA A 199 -10.74 -5.82 3.23
N THR A 200 -11.99 -5.36 3.25
CA THR A 200 -12.92 -5.60 4.37
C THR A 200 -13.39 -7.05 4.41
N VAL A 201 -13.75 -7.65 3.28
CA VAL A 201 -14.18 -9.05 3.17
C VAL A 201 -13.04 -9.99 3.57
N THR A 202 -11.84 -9.79 3.06
CA THR A 202 -10.66 -10.59 3.43
C THR A 202 -10.32 -10.42 4.91
N GLY A 203 -10.45 -9.21 5.46
CA GLY A 203 -10.28 -8.94 6.89
C GLY A 203 -11.32 -9.65 7.77
N LEU A 204 -12.57 -9.71 7.34
CA LEU A 204 -13.68 -10.38 8.05
C LEU A 204 -13.59 -11.91 7.94
N LEU A 205 -13.25 -12.45 6.77
CA LEU A 205 -13.07 -13.89 6.56
C LEU A 205 -11.91 -14.43 7.41
N LYS A 206 -10.80 -13.70 7.48
CA LYS A 206 -9.65 -14.05 8.31
C LYS A 206 -9.97 -14.03 9.82
N ARG A 207 -10.90 -13.17 10.28
CA ARG A 207 -11.40 -13.17 11.65
C ARG A 207 -12.23 -14.42 11.97
N LYS A 208 -13.01 -14.92 11.00
CA LYS A 208 -13.89 -16.10 11.19
C LYS A 208 -13.07 -17.40 11.30
N SER A 209 -11.97 -17.55 10.54
CA SER A 209 -11.10 -18.72 10.60
C SER A 209 -10.27 -18.77 11.90
N SER A 210 -9.94 -17.62 12.50
CA SER A 210 -9.19 -17.57 13.76
C SER A 210 -10.02 -17.95 15.00
N THR A 211 -11.35 -17.81 14.91
CA THR A 211 -12.28 -18.21 16.02
C THR A 211 -12.67 -19.69 15.97
N ALA A 212 -12.47 -20.35 14.83
CA ALA A 212 -12.82 -21.76 14.64
C ALA A 212 -11.72 -22.74 15.13
N SER A 213 -10.50 -22.23 15.39
CA SER A 213 -9.37 -23.05 15.84
C SER A 213 -9.16 -23.08 17.37
N GLU A 214 -10.02 -22.40 18.13
CA GLU A 214 -9.97 -22.34 19.61
C GLU A 214 -11.03 -23.19 20.31
N THR A 215 -11.60 -24.20 19.66
CA THR A 215 -12.44 -25.17 20.36
C THR A 215 -11.52 -26.23 20.95
N PRO A 216 -11.33 -26.30 22.28
CA PRO A 216 -10.58 -27.41 22.87
C PRO A 216 -11.36 -28.69 22.66
N ALA A 217 -10.65 -29.71 22.21
CA ALA A 217 -11.18 -31.07 22.13
C ALA A 217 -11.47 -31.59 23.55
N PRO A 218 -12.52 -32.40 23.71
CA PRO A 218 -12.96 -32.93 24.99
C PRO A 218 -11.96 -33.87 25.67
#